data_508a48f1668c7c9bede2dbde77952b59
#
_entry.id   508a48f1668c7c9bede2dbde77952b59
#
_cell.length_a   1.000
_cell.length_b   1.000
_cell.length_c   1.000
_cell.angle_alpha   90.00
_cell.angle_beta   90.00
_cell.angle_gamma   90.00
#
_symmetry.space_group_name_H-M   'P 1'
#
loop_
_entity.id
_entity.type
_entity.pdbx_description
1 polymer ?
#
loop_
_entity_poly.entity_id
_entity_poly.type
_entity_poly.pdbx_seq_one_letter_code
_entity_poly.pdbx_strand_id
1 'polypeptide(L)'
;MDMTRCATHVTTTRPAIASLLVASAVLLLSMGGCADMSAATAATKASATNVLTKERIAEIIASPDRSAADRVNDLRRKPDQMLAFIGIRPGLTALDLSTGGGYTTELLARAVGPSGRAYGQSQPSRPADAPARAAVAPEGNSAPQLATAQPAPPVPRRTSAQAFAERAKNPLLSNLFSVVRVFEDPVPPELLGQIDLVTLMFNYHDLGHLGIDRSRMNAAVFAGLKSGGMYVIADHAGRPGTGISESGTLHRIEEAFLQKEVESAGFKLVGHGDFLRNPSDPRDKNTPEPPQPKDEFVLKFMKP
;
A
#
# COMPACT_ATOMS: atom_id res chain seq x y z
N MET A 1 -33.02 -2.56 -63.36
CA MET A 1 -33.65 -3.89 -63.33
C MET A 1 -33.75 -4.25 -61.88
N ASP A 2 -34.71 -3.94 -61.25
CA ASP A 2 -36.16 -4.32 -61.27
C ASP A 2 -36.43 -5.47 -60.28
N MET A 3 -37.26 -5.10 -59.36
CA MET A 3 -38.39 -5.82 -58.75
C MET A 3 -38.10 -7.08 -57.91
N THR A 4 -38.81 -7.44 -56.86
CA THR A 4 -40.12 -7.01 -56.28
C THR A 4 -40.33 -7.74 -54.96
N ARG A 5 -40.87 -7.02 -53.99
CA ARG A 5 -41.85 -7.36 -52.95
C ARG A 5 -42.24 -8.83 -52.74
N CYS A 6 -42.36 -9.26 -51.50
CA CYS A 6 -43.66 -9.70 -51.01
C CYS A 6 -43.73 -9.64 -49.45
N ALA A 7 -44.77 -8.93 -49.01
CA ALA A 7 -45.21 -8.90 -47.61
C ALA A 7 -46.39 -9.91 -47.49
N THR A 8 -46.46 -10.58 -46.32
CA THR A 8 -47.71 -11.20 -45.90
C THR A 8 -47.97 -10.96 -44.42
N HIS A 9 -49.00 -10.15 -44.19
CA HIS A 9 -49.72 -10.05 -42.91
C HIS A 9 -50.54 -11.31 -42.69
N VAL A 10 -50.60 -11.78 -41.44
CA VAL A 10 -51.73 -12.52 -40.90
C VAL A 10 -52.06 -12.03 -39.52
N THR A 11 -53.27 -11.49 -39.40
CA THR A 11 -54.01 -11.04 -38.22
C THR A 11 -54.87 -12.16 -37.65
N THR A 12 -55.33 -11.91 -36.41
CA THR A 12 -56.51 -12.54 -35.69
C THR A 12 -56.13 -13.66 -34.73
N THR A 13 -56.64 -13.76 -33.51
CA THR A 13 -57.79 -13.21 -32.77
C THR A 13 -57.67 -13.52 -31.29
N ARG A 14 -58.16 -12.63 -30.44
CA ARG A 14 -58.45 -12.89 -29.02
C ARG A 14 -59.71 -13.75 -28.87
N PRO A 15 -59.85 -14.45 -27.72
CA PRO A 15 -61.01 -14.14 -26.88
C PRO A 15 -60.65 -13.90 -25.38
N ALA A 16 -61.43 -13.02 -24.81
CA ALA A 16 -61.59 -12.78 -23.37
C ALA A 16 -62.68 -13.69 -22.82
N ILE A 17 -62.56 -14.13 -21.57
CA ILE A 17 -63.65 -14.48 -20.62
C ILE A 17 -62.95 -14.76 -19.28
N ALA A 18 -63.19 -14.01 -18.33
CA ALA A 18 -64.15 -13.84 -17.24
C ALA A 18 -63.56 -14.15 -15.86
N SER A 19 -63.82 -13.20 -15.02
CA SER A 19 -63.53 -13.06 -13.60
C SER A 19 -64.00 -14.26 -12.75
N LEU A 20 -63.20 -14.55 -11.69
CA LEU A 20 -63.80 -14.96 -10.40
C LEU A 20 -62.94 -14.45 -9.25
N LEU A 21 -63.57 -13.62 -8.43
CA LEU A 21 -63.07 -13.14 -7.11
C LEU A 21 -63.14 -14.28 -6.10
N VAL A 22 -62.02 -14.54 -5.40
CA VAL A 22 -62.07 -15.08 -4.08
C VAL A 22 -61.06 -14.32 -3.23
N ALA A 23 -61.58 -13.53 -2.31
CA ALA A 23 -60.81 -12.90 -1.24
C ALA A 23 -60.51 -13.95 -0.19
N SER A 24 -59.24 -14.08 0.17
CA SER A 24 -58.84 -14.66 1.46
C SER A 24 -57.62 -13.93 1.96
N ALA A 25 -57.87 -13.11 2.95
CA ALA A 25 -56.85 -12.47 3.79
C ALA A 25 -56.09 -13.54 4.56
N VAL A 26 -54.78 -13.62 4.38
CA VAL A 26 -53.88 -14.22 5.36
C VAL A 26 -52.83 -13.20 5.69
N LEU A 27 -52.96 -12.61 6.83
CA LEU A 27 -52.00 -11.81 7.57
C LEU A 27 -50.86 -12.74 7.99
N LEU A 28 -49.70 -12.68 7.35
CA LEU A 28 -48.47 -13.29 7.87
C LEU A 28 -47.43 -12.20 8.07
N LEU A 29 -47.13 -12.00 9.34
CA LEU A 29 -46.20 -11.08 9.94
C LEU A 29 -44.84 -11.13 9.24
N SER A 30 -44.38 -9.97 8.90
CA SER A 30 -42.99 -9.62 8.68
C SER A 30 -42.15 -9.84 9.95
N MET A 31 -41.53 -10.98 10.10
CA MET A 31 -40.41 -11.22 11.02
C MET A 31 -39.18 -11.61 10.21
N GLY A 32 -38.51 -10.63 9.60
CA GLY A 32 -37.35 -10.88 8.80
C GLY A 32 -36.34 -9.70 8.68
N GLY A 33 -36.47 -8.70 9.60
CA GLY A 33 -35.70 -7.48 9.46
C GLY A 33 -34.60 -7.19 10.53
N CYS A 34 -34.46 -8.02 11.55
CA CYS A 34 -33.50 -7.70 12.63
C CYS A 34 -32.21 -8.52 12.67
N ALA A 35 -32.11 -9.59 11.89
CA ALA A 35 -30.91 -10.44 11.94
C ALA A 35 -29.73 -9.86 11.17
N ASP A 36 -29.96 -9.20 10.02
CA ASP A 36 -28.86 -8.68 9.17
C ASP A 36 -28.20 -7.43 9.74
N MET A 37 -28.93 -6.54 10.39
CA MET A 37 -28.34 -5.36 11.04
C MET A 37 -27.51 -5.74 12.26
N SER A 38 -27.89 -6.79 12.98
CA SER A 38 -27.15 -7.25 14.18
C SER A 38 -25.85 -7.94 13.79
N ALA A 39 -25.84 -8.70 12.70
CA ALA A 39 -24.65 -9.36 12.17
C ALA A 39 -23.65 -8.35 11.57
N ALA A 40 -24.13 -7.36 10.82
CA ALA A 40 -23.29 -6.29 10.28
C ALA A 40 -22.69 -5.43 11.40
N THR A 41 -23.44 -5.10 12.42
CA THR A 41 -22.94 -4.34 13.59
C THR A 41 -21.96 -5.15 14.42
N ALA A 42 -22.18 -6.45 14.59
CA ALA A 42 -21.26 -7.36 15.29
C ALA A 42 -19.96 -7.56 14.50
N ALA A 43 -20.02 -7.69 13.17
CA ALA A 43 -18.84 -7.82 12.29
C ALA A 43 -18.01 -6.52 12.29
N THR A 44 -18.65 -5.36 12.25
CA THR A 44 -17.98 -4.06 12.34
C THR A 44 -17.34 -3.86 13.71
N LYS A 45 -18.01 -4.27 14.78
CA LYS A 45 -17.51 -4.17 16.15
C LYS A 45 -16.38 -5.16 16.42
N ALA A 46 -16.45 -6.37 15.90
CA ALA A 46 -15.37 -7.37 15.97
C ALA A 46 -14.13 -6.93 15.16
N SER A 47 -14.33 -6.24 14.03
CA SER A 47 -13.23 -5.69 13.24
C SER A 47 -12.51 -4.53 13.95
N ALA A 48 -13.23 -3.69 14.69
CA ALA A 48 -12.66 -2.58 15.45
C ALA A 48 -11.90 -3.03 16.72
N THR A 49 -12.23 -4.18 17.29
CA THR A 49 -11.60 -4.68 18.52
C THR A 49 -10.26 -5.39 18.30
N ASN A 50 -9.83 -5.59 17.04
CA ASN A 50 -8.60 -6.32 16.71
C ASN A 50 -7.43 -5.45 16.28
N VAL A 51 -7.57 -4.12 16.23
CA VAL A 51 -6.45 -3.21 15.92
C VAL A 51 -5.44 -3.27 17.08
N LEU A 52 -4.15 -3.22 16.73
CA LEU A 52 -3.10 -3.24 17.76
C LEU A 52 -3.21 -2.04 18.69
N THR A 53 -3.11 -2.31 20.00
CA THR A 53 -3.06 -1.24 21.00
C THR A 53 -1.72 -0.49 20.94
N LYS A 54 -1.69 0.71 21.50
CA LYS A 54 -0.44 1.50 21.58
C LYS A 54 0.66 0.75 22.31
N GLU A 55 0.31 0.05 23.36
CA GLU A 55 1.25 -0.76 24.18
C GLU A 55 1.84 -1.88 23.33
N ARG A 56 1.00 -2.59 22.56
CA ARG A 56 1.49 -3.66 21.68
C ARG A 56 2.39 -3.13 20.56
N ILE A 57 2.06 -1.98 19.99
CA ILE A 57 2.92 -1.30 19.01
C ILE A 57 4.27 -0.94 19.64
N ALA A 58 4.27 -0.38 20.86
CA ALA A 58 5.50 -0.05 21.58
C ALA A 58 6.37 -1.29 21.85
N GLU A 59 5.77 -2.42 22.24
CA GLU A 59 6.48 -3.70 22.43
C GLU A 59 7.14 -4.17 21.11
N ILE A 60 6.43 -4.09 19.98
CA ILE A 60 6.97 -4.44 18.67
C ILE A 60 8.20 -3.60 18.33
N ILE A 61 8.12 -2.29 18.54
CA ILE A 61 9.21 -1.35 18.26
C ILE A 61 10.39 -1.59 19.22
N ALA A 62 10.12 -1.89 20.47
CA ALA A 62 11.13 -2.14 21.50
C ALA A 62 11.76 -3.54 21.43
N SER A 63 11.29 -4.44 20.52
CA SER A 63 11.79 -5.82 20.44
C SER A 63 13.32 -5.88 20.43
N PRO A 64 13.96 -6.63 21.35
CA PRO A 64 15.40 -6.55 21.60
C PRO A 64 16.25 -7.04 20.43
N ASP A 65 15.70 -7.89 19.57
CA ASP A 65 16.33 -8.46 18.38
C ASP A 65 16.28 -7.55 17.14
N ARG A 66 15.62 -6.38 17.22
CA ARG A 66 15.66 -5.37 16.16
C ARG A 66 17.04 -4.72 16.08
N SER A 67 17.50 -4.47 14.84
CA SER A 67 18.84 -3.90 14.62
C SER A 67 18.98 -2.48 15.17
N ALA A 68 20.22 -2.11 15.55
CA ALA A 68 20.52 -0.73 15.96
C ALA A 68 20.25 0.29 14.83
N ALA A 69 20.51 -0.10 13.58
CA ALA A 69 20.23 0.76 12.42
C ALA A 69 18.72 1.03 12.26
N ASP A 70 17.87 0.03 12.52
CA ASP A 70 16.42 0.22 12.48
C ASP A 70 15.95 1.18 13.57
N ARG A 71 16.55 1.11 14.78
CA ARG A 71 16.22 2.04 15.87
C ARG A 71 16.59 3.50 15.55
N VAL A 72 17.66 3.72 14.78
CA VAL A 72 18.00 5.04 14.24
C VAL A 72 16.93 5.49 13.22
N ASN A 73 16.49 4.58 12.36
CA ASN A 73 15.42 4.88 11.40
C ASN A 73 14.08 5.19 12.08
N ASP A 74 13.80 4.62 13.25
CA ASP A 74 12.58 4.87 14.01
C ASP A 74 12.39 6.37 14.32
N LEU A 75 13.50 7.09 14.57
CA LEU A 75 13.46 8.52 14.88
C LEU A 75 12.82 9.35 13.75
N ARG A 76 13.07 8.97 12.50
CA ARG A 76 12.52 9.64 11.33
C ARG A 76 11.17 9.05 10.90
N ARG A 77 11.10 7.71 10.85
CA ARG A 77 9.95 7.01 10.27
C ARG A 77 8.75 6.89 11.20
N LYS A 78 8.92 7.21 12.49
CA LYS A 78 7.86 7.24 13.52
C LYS A 78 6.95 6.00 13.43
N PRO A 79 7.51 4.78 13.60
CA PRO A 79 6.80 3.53 13.35
C PRO A 79 5.60 3.32 14.25
N ASP A 80 5.60 3.93 15.44
CA ASP A 80 4.46 3.93 16.37
C ASP A 80 3.23 4.61 15.73
N GLN A 81 3.43 5.79 15.15
CA GLN A 81 2.36 6.54 14.49
C GLN A 81 2.00 5.91 13.15
N MET A 82 2.99 5.36 12.42
CA MET A 82 2.75 4.68 11.15
C MET A 82 1.89 3.43 11.33
N LEU A 83 2.24 2.53 12.26
CA LEU A 83 1.46 1.31 12.51
C LEU A 83 0.06 1.62 13.03
N ALA A 84 -0.08 2.64 13.89
CA ALA A 84 -1.39 3.10 14.36
C ALA A 84 -2.23 3.67 13.20
N PHE A 85 -1.64 4.50 12.33
CA PHE A 85 -2.31 5.07 11.16
C PHE A 85 -2.75 3.99 10.15
N ILE A 86 -1.91 3.01 9.87
CA ILE A 86 -2.25 1.86 9.05
C ILE A 86 -3.48 1.14 9.60
N GLY A 87 -3.61 1.07 10.92
CA GLY A 87 -4.66 0.29 11.58
C GLY A 87 -4.39 -1.21 11.45
N ILE A 88 -3.11 -1.60 11.54
CA ILE A 88 -2.68 -2.99 11.37
C ILE A 88 -3.21 -3.87 12.52
N ARG A 89 -3.47 -5.13 12.19
CA ARG A 89 -4.02 -6.13 13.14
C ARG A 89 -3.44 -7.51 12.90
N PRO A 90 -3.44 -8.38 13.91
CA PRO A 90 -3.00 -9.76 13.75
C PRO A 90 -3.78 -10.51 12.67
N GLY A 91 -3.11 -11.44 12.01
CA GLY A 91 -3.70 -12.33 11.00
C GLY A 91 -3.80 -11.75 9.59
N LEU A 92 -3.42 -10.49 9.36
CA LEU A 92 -3.44 -9.91 8.01
C LEU A 92 -2.37 -10.51 7.10
N THR A 93 -2.67 -10.50 5.81
CA THR A 93 -1.72 -10.68 4.72
C THR A 93 -1.27 -9.31 4.22
N ALA A 94 0.00 -8.98 4.41
CA ALA A 94 0.59 -7.69 4.02
C ALA A 94 1.65 -7.88 2.93
N LEU A 95 1.72 -6.95 1.98
CA LEU A 95 2.76 -6.86 0.95
C LEU A 95 3.44 -5.48 1.04
N ASP A 96 4.75 -5.46 1.28
CA ASP A 96 5.58 -4.27 1.31
C ASP A 96 6.33 -4.16 -0.02
N LEU A 97 5.95 -3.19 -0.85
CA LEU A 97 6.60 -2.92 -2.13
C LEU A 97 7.91 -2.18 -1.91
N SER A 98 8.92 -2.50 -2.71
CA SER A 98 10.25 -1.90 -2.57
C SER A 98 10.83 -2.09 -1.16
N THR A 99 10.78 -3.33 -0.67
CA THR A 99 11.13 -3.68 0.73
C THR A 99 12.52 -3.19 1.19
N GLY A 100 13.45 -2.94 0.24
CA GLY A 100 14.83 -2.57 0.55
C GLY A 100 15.49 -3.59 1.48
N GLY A 101 16.02 -3.12 2.62
CA GLY A 101 16.57 -3.98 3.68
C GLY A 101 15.53 -4.58 4.61
N GLY A 102 14.23 -4.38 4.38
CA GLY A 102 13.13 -5.01 5.12
C GLY A 102 12.71 -4.31 6.41
N TYR A 103 13.04 -3.04 6.58
CA TYR A 103 12.64 -2.28 7.77
C TYR A 103 11.11 -2.30 7.99
N THR A 104 10.35 -1.90 6.97
CA THR A 104 8.88 -1.87 7.04
C THR A 104 8.32 -3.29 7.09
N THR A 105 8.83 -4.18 6.25
CA THR A 105 8.37 -5.58 6.19
C THR A 105 8.52 -6.30 7.53
N GLU A 106 9.61 -6.07 8.27
CA GLU A 106 9.78 -6.62 9.62
C GLU A 106 8.73 -6.11 10.60
N LEU A 107 8.49 -4.81 10.61
CA LEU A 107 7.45 -4.22 11.47
C LEU A 107 6.07 -4.80 11.15
N LEU A 108 5.76 -4.97 9.86
CA LEU A 108 4.52 -5.61 9.43
C LEU A 108 4.46 -7.08 9.88
N ALA A 109 5.55 -7.87 9.71
CA ALA A 109 5.60 -9.27 10.14
C ALA A 109 5.33 -9.41 11.64
N ARG A 110 5.95 -8.57 12.47
CA ARG A 110 5.73 -8.54 13.92
C ARG A 110 4.30 -8.14 14.29
N ALA A 111 3.74 -7.20 13.55
CA ALA A 111 2.41 -6.65 13.79
C ALA A 111 1.30 -7.63 13.42
N VAL A 112 1.42 -8.32 12.27
CA VAL A 112 0.43 -9.32 11.86
C VAL A 112 0.57 -10.64 12.65
N GLY A 113 1.70 -10.84 13.32
CA GLY A 113 1.94 -12.00 14.19
C GLY A 113 1.97 -13.34 13.45
N PRO A 114 2.06 -14.46 14.18
CA PRO A 114 2.28 -15.80 13.59
C PRO A 114 1.10 -16.31 12.74
N SER A 115 -0.09 -15.78 12.92
CA SER A 115 -1.26 -16.13 12.10
C SER A 115 -1.38 -15.31 10.82
N GLY A 116 -0.61 -14.20 10.70
CA GLY A 116 -0.54 -13.37 9.50
C GLY A 116 0.69 -13.66 8.65
N ARG A 117 0.83 -12.94 7.53
CA ARG A 117 1.97 -13.06 6.62
C ARG A 117 2.40 -11.69 6.14
N ALA A 118 3.70 -11.45 6.08
CA ALA A 118 4.29 -10.25 5.51
C ALA A 118 5.23 -10.62 4.36
N TYR A 119 4.95 -10.07 3.20
CA TYR A 119 5.74 -10.27 1.99
C TYR A 119 6.51 -9.00 1.68
N GLY A 120 7.82 -9.12 1.43
CA GLY A 120 8.66 -8.02 0.98
C GLY A 120 9.00 -8.17 -0.49
N GLN A 121 8.52 -7.25 -1.33
CA GLN A 121 8.81 -7.27 -2.75
C GLN A 121 10.11 -6.54 -3.05
N SER A 122 10.94 -7.13 -3.88
CA SER A 122 12.12 -6.53 -4.47
C SER A 122 12.14 -6.77 -5.98
N GLN A 123 12.83 -5.88 -6.70
CA GLN A 123 13.07 -6.05 -8.14
C GLN A 123 14.01 -7.22 -8.41
N PRO A 124 13.85 -7.95 -9.52
CA PRO A 124 14.87 -8.86 -10.01
C PRO A 124 16.21 -8.13 -10.20
N SER A 125 17.29 -8.83 -9.92
CA SER A 125 18.64 -8.31 -10.20
C SER A 125 18.77 -7.98 -11.69
N ARG A 126 19.35 -6.82 -11.99
CA ARG A 126 19.64 -6.48 -13.40
C ARG A 126 20.71 -7.41 -13.94
N PRO A 127 20.60 -7.82 -15.21
CA PRO A 127 21.70 -8.48 -15.90
C PRO A 127 22.97 -7.63 -15.84
N ALA A 128 24.12 -8.27 -15.72
CA ALA A 128 25.41 -7.57 -15.61
C ALA A 128 25.76 -6.76 -16.87
N ASP A 129 25.21 -7.14 -18.00
CA ASP A 129 25.38 -6.52 -19.33
C ASP A 129 24.34 -5.43 -19.65
N ALA A 130 23.38 -5.19 -18.73
CA ALA A 130 22.39 -4.16 -18.94
C ALA A 130 23.02 -2.76 -18.96
N PRO A 131 22.60 -1.85 -19.87
CA PRO A 131 23.11 -0.49 -19.93
C PRO A 131 23.09 0.19 -18.57
N ALA A 132 24.15 0.91 -18.20
CA ALA A 132 24.16 1.66 -16.96
C ALA A 132 22.97 2.64 -16.94
N ARG A 133 22.25 2.70 -15.81
CA ARG A 133 21.26 3.77 -15.61
C ARG A 133 22.00 5.10 -15.51
N ALA A 134 21.35 6.17 -16.00
CA ALA A 134 21.85 7.53 -15.77
C ALA A 134 22.14 7.71 -14.27
N ALA A 135 23.25 8.36 -13.98
CA ALA A 135 23.59 8.68 -12.58
C ALA A 135 22.51 9.59 -12.02
N VAL A 136 21.86 9.13 -10.98
CA VAL A 136 20.88 9.87 -10.21
C VAL A 136 21.55 10.38 -8.95
N ALA A 137 21.20 11.56 -8.51
CA ALA A 137 21.70 12.09 -7.24
C ALA A 137 21.39 11.09 -6.12
N PRO A 138 22.36 10.78 -5.22
CA PRO A 138 22.05 9.92 -4.09
C PRO A 138 20.95 10.56 -3.23
N GLU A 139 20.03 9.74 -2.76
CA GLU A 139 18.95 10.22 -1.90
C GLU A 139 19.50 10.89 -0.65
N GLY A 140 19.18 12.18 -0.46
CA GLY A 140 19.65 13.02 0.64
C GLY A 140 18.97 12.74 1.98
N ASN A 141 18.59 11.50 2.22
CA ASN A 141 17.78 11.08 3.36
C ASN A 141 18.62 10.41 4.46
N SER A 142 19.88 10.76 4.57
CA SER A 142 20.69 10.38 5.72
C SER A 142 20.05 11.01 6.96
N ALA A 143 19.78 10.20 7.99
CA ALA A 143 19.49 10.71 9.32
C ALA A 143 20.54 11.79 9.65
N PRO A 144 20.19 12.86 10.40
CA PRO A 144 21.18 13.84 10.79
C PRO A 144 22.37 13.10 11.39
N GLN A 145 23.45 13.01 10.61
CA GLN A 145 24.71 12.51 11.14
C GLN A 145 25.13 13.56 12.14
N LEU A 146 25.00 13.22 13.41
CA LEU A 146 25.78 13.89 14.46
C LEU A 146 27.25 13.81 14.02
N ALA A 147 27.77 14.94 13.59
CA ALA A 147 29.13 15.10 13.08
C ALA A 147 30.15 14.94 14.18
N THR A 148 30.32 13.71 14.70
CA THR A 148 31.43 13.34 15.59
C THR A 148 31.66 11.83 15.53
N ALA A 149 32.08 11.32 14.38
CA ALA A 149 32.79 10.04 14.36
C ALA A 149 33.81 10.09 13.21
N GLN A 150 35.07 9.85 13.57
CA GLN A 150 36.11 9.53 12.59
C GLN A 150 35.63 8.48 11.62
N PRO A 151 36.00 8.56 10.32
CA PRO A 151 35.59 7.55 9.34
C PRO A 151 36.19 6.21 9.77
N ALA A 152 35.30 5.31 10.20
CA ALA A 152 35.66 3.91 10.34
C ALA A 152 36.05 3.36 8.97
N PRO A 153 37.00 2.40 8.91
CA PRO A 153 37.38 1.78 7.63
C PRO A 153 36.13 1.26 6.92
N PRO A 154 36.08 1.32 5.57
CA PRO A 154 34.90 0.94 4.79
C PRO A 154 34.61 -0.56 4.99
N VAL A 155 33.68 -0.87 5.88
CA VAL A 155 33.10 -2.20 5.95
C VAL A 155 32.27 -2.40 4.69
N PRO A 156 32.41 -3.52 3.97
CA PRO A 156 31.58 -3.79 2.81
C PRO A 156 30.10 -3.63 3.16
N ARG A 157 29.43 -2.64 2.59
CA ARG A 157 28.00 -2.41 2.83
C ARG A 157 27.23 -3.56 2.19
N ARG A 158 26.44 -4.26 2.99
CA ARG A 158 25.50 -5.27 2.47
C ARG A 158 24.55 -4.61 1.49
N THR A 159 24.23 -5.31 0.41
CA THR A 159 23.14 -4.89 -0.48
C THR A 159 21.80 -5.00 0.26
N SER A 160 20.79 -4.25 -0.20
CA SER A 160 19.44 -4.33 0.36
C SER A 160 18.90 -5.77 0.34
N ALA A 161 19.12 -6.51 -0.75
CA ALA A 161 18.72 -7.92 -0.85
C ALA A 161 19.42 -8.81 0.18
N GLN A 162 20.73 -8.60 0.43
CA GLN A 162 21.47 -9.34 1.46
C GLN A 162 20.96 -8.99 2.87
N ALA A 163 20.65 -7.73 3.11
CA ALA A 163 20.11 -7.28 4.40
C ALA A 163 18.73 -7.89 4.66
N PHE A 164 17.87 -7.94 3.65
CA PHE A 164 16.55 -8.58 3.72
C PHE A 164 16.67 -10.10 3.95
N ALA A 165 17.54 -10.77 3.19
CA ALA A 165 17.75 -12.21 3.34
C ALA A 165 18.29 -12.58 4.75
N GLU A 166 19.13 -11.72 5.33
CA GLU A 166 19.63 -11.93 6.71
C GLU A 166 18.48 -11.74 7.72
N ARG A 167 17.65 -10.74 7.53
CA ARG A 167 16.48 -10.49 8.37
C ARG A 167 15.50 -11.67 8.35
N ALA A 168 15.28 -12.27 7.18
CA ALA A 168 14.40 -13.44 7.01
C ALA A 168 14.89 -14.71 7.72
N LYS A 169 16.16 -14.74 8.17
CA LYS A 169 16.69 -15.87 8.99
C LYS A 169 16.29 -15.79 10.46
N ASN A 170 15.75 -14.65 10.91
CA ASN A 170 15.32 -14.51 12.29
C ASN A 170 14.12 -15.44 12.57
N PRO A 171 14.23 -16.41 13.49
CA PRO A 171 13.14 -17.35 13.77
C PRO A 171 11.86 -16.69 14.29
N LEU A 172 11.97 -15.48 14.86
CA LEU A 172 10.82 -14.70 15.30
C LEU A 172 10.06 -14.05 14.14
N LEU A 173 10.60 -14.13 12.92
CA LEU A 173 10.00 -13.60 11.68
C LEU A 173 9.68 -14.73 10.69
N SER A 174 9.29 -15.91 11.18
CA SER A 174 8.95 -17.07 10.36
C SER A 174 7.78 -16.82 9.38
N ASN A 175 7.03 -15.73 9.57
CA ASN A 175 5.94 -15.24 8.74
C ASN A 175 6.36 -14.13 7.75
N LEU A 176 7.67 -13.89 7.59
CA LEU A 176 8.24 -12.94 6.64
C LEU A 176 8.74 -13.68 5.40
N PHE A 177 8.28 -13.26 4.22
CA PHE A 177 8.56 -13.90 2.93
C PHE A 177 9.12 -12.91 1.92
N SER A 178 10.06 -13.38 1.09
CA SER A 178 10.61 -12.59 -0.02
C SER A 178 9.82 -12.83 -1.30
N VAL A 179 9.56 -11.75 -2.04
CA VAL A 179 8.93 -11.75 -3.36
C VAL A 179 9.84 -11.01 -4.33
N VAL A 180 10.32 -11.70 -5.37
CA VAL A 180 11.18 -11.09 -6.40
C VAL A 180 10.34 -10.93 -7.67
N ARG A 181 9.81 -9.72 -7.92
CA ARG A 181 8.96 -9.38 -9.07
C ARG A 181 9.17 -7.93 -9.49
N VAL A 182 8.90 -7.64 -10.77
CA VAL A 182 8.94 -6.26 -11.28
C VAL A 182 7.85 -5.39 -10.65
N PHE A 183 8.06 -4.09 -10.63
CA PHE A 183 7.07 -3.16 -10.06
C PHE A 183 5.73 -3.17 -10.83
N GLU A 184 5.76 -3.35 -12.14
CA GLU A 184 4.55 -3.40 -12.98
C GLU A 184 3.69 -4.64 -12.73
N ASP A 185 4.22 -5.66 -12.06
CA ASP A 185 3.52 -6.89 -11.69
C ASP A 185 4.06 -7.43 -10.35
N PRO A 186 3.85 -6.67 -9.24
CA PRO A 186 4.50 -6.96 -7.96
C PRO A 186 3.80 -8.06 -7.15
N VAL A 187 2.56 -8.41 -7.52
CA VAL A 187 1.73 -9.35 -6.76
C VAL A 187 1.92 -10.77 -7.28
N PRO A 188 2.33 -11.73 -6.44
CA PRO A 188 2.34 -13.14 -6.80
C PRO A 188 0.94 -13.63 -7.19
N PRO A 189 0.81 -14.50 -8.21
CA PRO A 189 -0.50 -15.00 -8.68
C PRO A 189 -1.34 -15.63 -7.57
N GLU A 190 -0.71 -16.33 -6.64
CA GLU A 190 -1.36 -16.96 -5.49
C GLU A 190 -1.91 -15.97 -4.45
N LEU A 191 -1.51 -14.71 -4.53
CA LEU A 191 -1.97 -13.65 -3.63
C LEU A 191 -3.02 -12.73 -4.27
N LEU A 192 -3.41 -12.96 -5.52
CA LEU A 192 -4.41 -12.13 -6.18
C LEU A 192 -5.74 -12.16 -5.42
N GLY A 193 -6.24 -10.98 -5.07
CA GLY A 193 -7.46 -10.79 -4.29
C GLY A 193 -7.40 -11.32 -2.85
N GLN A 194 -6.19 -11.58 -2.30
CA GLN A 194 -6.01 -12.13 -0.97
C GLN A 194 -5.24 -11.23 0.00
N ILE A 195 -4.73 -10.10 -0.48
CA ILE A 195 -3.94 -9.17 0.32
C ILE A 195 -4.87 -8.23 1.08
N ASP A 196 -4.61 -8.03 2.36
CA ASP A 196 -5.36 -7.09 3.21
C ASP A 196 -4.71 -5.69 3.22
N LEU A 197 -3.39 -5.64 3.09
CA LEU A 197 -2.59 -4.41 3.19
C LEU A 197 -1.45 -4.43 2.19
N VAL A 198 -1.30 -3.36 1.41
CA VAL A 198 -0.08 -3.07 0.65
C VAL A 198 0.55 -1.80 1.19
N THR A 199 1.87 -1.78 1.32
CA THR A 199 2.65 -0.58 1.68
C THR A 199 3.68 -0.26 0.61
N LEU A 200 3.95 1.03 0.39
CA LEU A 200 5.08 1.52 -0.40
C LEU A 200 5.65 2.76 0.28
N MET A 201 6.80 2.59 0.94
CA MET A 201 7.34 3.59 1.84
C MET A 201 8.58 4.28 1.25
N PHE A 202 8.45 5.58 0.95
CA PHE A 202 9.52 6.47 0.51
C PHE A 202 10.22 6.04 -0.78
N ASN A 203 9.47 5.49 -1.74
CA ASN A 203 10.03 5.02 -2.99
C ASN A 203 9.09 5.19 -4.21
N TYR A 204 7.88 5.68 -4.03
CA TYR A 204 6.98 5.92 -5.17
C TYR A 204 7.54 7.00 -6.11
N HIS A 205 8.16 8.04 -5.55
CA HIS A 205 8.82 9.09 -6.33
C HIS A 205 9.91 8.53 -7.26
N ASP A 206 10.70 7.56 -6.81
CA ASP A 206 11.79 6.98 -7.61
C ASP A 206 11.28 6.24 -8.86
N LEU A 207 10.06 5.74 -8.83
CA LEU A 207 9.47 5.04 -9.98
C LEU A 207 9.38 5.93 -11.22
N GLY A 208 9.38 7.27 -11.04
CA GLY A 208 9.38 8.24 -12.14
C GLY A 208 10.64 8.15 -12.99
N HIS A 209 11.80 8.39 -12.39
CA HIS A 209 13.08 8.36 -13.11
C HIS A 209 13.55 6.93 -13.44
N LEU A 210 12.99 5.93 -12.75
CA LEU A 210 13.21 4.52 -13.09
C LEU A 210 12.44 4.08 -14.34
N GLY A 211 11.51 4.91 -14.85
CA GLY A 211 10.72 4.62 -16.03
C GLY A 211 9.69 3.50 -15.80
N ILE A 212 9.25 3.31 -14.56
CA ILE A 212 8.25 2.30 -14.20
C ILE A 212 6.85 2.75 -14.64
N ASP A 213 6.10 1.84 -15.24
CA ASP A 213 4.67 2.05 -15.52
C ASP A 213 3.85 1.96 -14.22
N ARG A 214 3.70 3.10 -13.55
CA ARG A 214 2.99 3.21 -12.28
C ARG A 214 1.49 2.95 -12.41
N SER A 215 0.90 3.21 -13.57
CA SER A 215 -0.50 2.88 -13.82
C SER A 215 -0.71 1.37 -13.78
N ARG A 216 0.17 0.63 -14.45
CA ARG A 216 0.15 -0.83 -14.44
C ARG A 216 0.46 -1.40 -13.05
N MET A 217 1.42 -0.81 -12.32
CA MET A 217 1.71 -1.19 -10.94
C MET A 217 0.50 -1.01 -10.03
N ASN A 218 -0.13 0.17 -10.06
CA ASN A 218 -1.29 0.47 -9.22
C ASN A 218 -2.48 -0.45 -9.56
N ALA A 219 -2.69 -0.77 -10.84
CA ALA A 219 -3.72 -1.73 -11.26
C ALA A 219 -3.43 -3.15 -10.74
N ALA A 220 -2.17 -3.59 -10.75
CA ALA A 220 -1.77 -4.88 -10.19
C ALA A 220 -1.94 -4.93 -8.65
N VAL A 221 -1.60 -3.85 -7.95
CA VAL A 221 -1.86 -3.69 -6.51
C VAL A 221 -3.37 -3.75 -6.22
N PHE A 222 -4.16 -3.04 -7.02
CA PHE A 222 -5.62 -3.08 -6.90
C PHE A 222 -6.17 -4.51 -7.08
N ALA A 223 -5.69 -5.24 -8.08
CA ALA A 223 -6.09 -6.62 -8.30
C ALA A 223 -5.69 -7.55 -7.14
N GLY A 224 -4.51 -7.32 -6.54
CA GLY A 224 -4.00 -8.11 -5.42
C GLY A 224 -4.76 -7.93 -4.12
N LEU A 225 -5.31 -6.74 -3.88
CA LEU A 225 -6.04 -6.44 -2.66
C LEU A 225 -7.45 -7.05 -2.64
N LYS A 226 -7.88 -7.46 -1.45
CA LYS A 226 -9.30 -7.73 -1.15
C LYS A 226 -10.14 -6.46 -1.29
N SER A 227 -11.47 -6.58 -1.48
CA SER A 227 -12.39 -5.47 -1.23
C SER A 227 -12.27 -5.03 0.23
N GLY A 228 -12.20 -3.73 0.48
CA GLY A 228 -11.88 -3.14 1.78
C GLY A 228 -10.39 -3.19 2.17
N GLY A 229 -9.53 -3.79 1.34
CA GLY A 229 -8.08 -3.81 1.54
C GLY A 229 -7.44 -2.43 1.38
N MET A 230 -6.34 -2.19 2.10
CA MET A 230 -5.70 -0.88 2.20
C MET A 230 -4.40 -0.82 1.41
N TYR A 231 -4.17 0.30 0.75
CA TYR A 231 -2.88 0.67 0.16
C TYR A 231 -2.37 1.92 0.87
N VAL A 232 -1.23 1.83 1.54
CA VAL A 232 -0.65 2.94 2.31
C VAL A 232 0.68 3.34 1.68
N ILE A 233 0.81 4.61 1.34
CA ILE A 233 1.98 5.19 0.70
C ILE A 233 2.49 6.34 1.55
N ALA A 234 3.77 6.32 1.89
CA ALA A 234 4.46 7.48 2.44
C ALA A 234 5.53 7.94 1.44
N ASP A 235 5.66 9.26 1.24
CA ASP A 235 6.69 9.76 0.33
C ASP A 235 7.12 11.20 0.64
N HIS A 236 8.19 11.62 -0.01
CA HIS A 236 8.78 12.96 0.10
C HIS A 236 7.96 13.98 -0.70
N ALA A 237 7.44 14.98 -0.01
CA ALA A 237 6.60 16.00 -0.62
C ALA A 237 7.38 16.86 -1.62
N GLY A 238 6.91 16.89 -2.86
CA GLY A 238 7.30 17.84 -3.89
C GLY A 238 6.53 19.15 -3.80
N ARG A 239 6.96 20.14 -4.58
CA ARG A 239 6.27 21.43 -4.69
C ARG A 239 5.01 21.30 -5.55
N PRO A 240 3.97 22.11 -5.30
CA PRO A 240 2.79 22.13 -6.15
C PRO A 240 3.14 22.39 -7.63
N GLY A 241 2.52 21.63 -8.54
CA GLY A 241 2.70 21.74 -9.99
C GLY A 241 3.94 21.01 -10.54
N THR A 242 4.76 20.37 -9.68
CA THR A 242 5.94 19.61 -10.15
C THR A 242 5.61 18.18 -10.56
N GLY A 243 4.46 17.66 -10.14
CA GLY A 243 4.08 16.29 -10.42
C GLY A 243 5.18 15.31 -9.96
N ILE A 244 5.76 14.58 -10.91
CA ILE A 244 6.88 13.65 -10.70
C ILE A 244 8.19 14.11 -11.38
N SER A 245 8.24 15.32 -11.90
CA SER A 245 9.40 15.81 -12.68
C SER A 245 10.69 15.90 -11.87
N GLU A 246 10.59 16.01 -10.55
CA GLU A 246 11.73 16.11 -9.63
C GLU A 246 12.18 14.76 -9.06
N SER A 247 11.66 13.65 -9.60
CA SER A 247 11.95 12.27 -9.19
C SER A 247 13.47 11.98 -9.13
N GLY A 248 14.19 12.21 -10.22
CA GLY A 248 15.61 11.87 -10.32
C GLY A 248 16.58 12.96 -9.84
N THR A 249 16.08 14.11 -9.39
CA THR A 249 16.89 15.28 -8.96
C THR A 249 16.73 15.56 -7.47
N LEU A 250 15.51 15.80 -7.03
CA LEU A 250 15.20 16.14 -5.63
C LEU A 250 14.67 14.94 -4.84
N HIS A 251 14.40 13.81 -5.50
CA HIS A 251 13.75 12.65 -4.88
C HIS A 251 12.47 13.06 -4.17
N ARG A 252 11.54 13.68 -4.92
CA ARG A 252 10.26 14.18 -4.44
C ARG A 252 9.17 13.94 -5.46
N ILE A 253 7.94 13.88 -4.96
CA ILE A 253 6.72 13.80 -5.76
C ILE A 253 5.66 14.72 -5.18
N GLU A 254 4.91 15.41 -6.03
CA GLU A 254 3.76 16.17 -5.58
C GLU A 254 2.67 15.25 -5.04
N GLU A 255 2.18 15.52 -3.84
CA GLU A 255 1.19 14.70 -3.14
C GLU A 255 -0.11 14.54 -3.95
N ALA A 256 -0.63 15.64 -4.51
CA ALA A 256 -1.86 15.63 -5.31
C ALA A 256 -1.70 14.82 -6.61
N PHE A 257 -0.50 14.83 -7.19
CA PHE A 257 -0.19 14.02 -8.36
C PHE A 257 -0.21 12.52 -8.03
N LEU A 258 0.47 12.10 -6.94
CA LEU A 258 0.46 10.72 -6.48
C LEU A 258 -0.97 10.26 -6.15
N GLN A 259 -1.72 11.07 -5.41
CA GLN A 259 -3.11 10.77 -5.08
C GLN A 259 -3.92 10.48 -6.34
N LYS A 260 -3.85 11.36 -7.34
CA LYS A 260 -4.58 11.20 -8.60
C LYS A 260 -4.20 9.93 -9.36
N GLU A 261 -2.90 9.57 -9.41
CA GLU A 261 -2.45 8.34 -10.06
C GLU A 261 -3.04 7.10 -9.39
N VAL A 262 -3.04 7.06 -8.05
CA VAL A 262 -3.57 5.92 -7.29
C VAL A 262 -5.09 5.84 -7.40
N GLU A 263 -5.80 6.97 -7.30
CA GLU A 263 -7.26 7.02 -7.49
C GLU A 263 -7.68 6.61 -8.90
N SER A 264 -6.86 6.90 -9.91
CA SER A 264 -7.12 6.49 -11.31
C SER A 264 -7.11 4.98 -11.49
N ALA A 265 -6.48 4.22 -10.59
CA ALA A 265 -6.55 2.75 -10.56
C ALA A 265 -7.78 2.19 -9.83
N GLY A 266 -8.69 3.06 -9.37
CA GLY A 266 -9.96 2.67 -8.72
C GLY A 266 -9.94 2.77 -7.19
N PHE A 267 -8.86 3.15 -6.58
CA PHE A 267 -8.76 3.36 -5.13
C PHE A 267 -9.53 4.59 -4.68
N LYS A 268 -9.90 4.60 -3.38
CA LYS A 268 -10.46 5.79 -2.71
C LYS A 268 -9.53 6.21 -1.59
N LEU A 269 -9.15 7.49 -1.55
CA LEU A 269 -8.44 8.05 -0.42
C LEU A 269 -9.35 8.03 0.83
N VAL A 270 -8.84 7.47 1.94
CA VAL A 270 -9.58 7.32 3.19
C VAL A 270 -8.83 7.89 4.41
N GLY A 271 -7.63 8.38 4.23
CA GLY A 271 -6.88 9.01 5.32
C GLY A 271 -5.60 9.73 4.90
N HIS A 272 -5.27 10.78 5.64
CA HIS A 272 -4.01 11.50 5.61
C HIS A 272 -3.29 11.35 6.94
N GLY A 273 -1.98 11.11 6.91
CA GLY A 273 -1.12 11.09 8.10
C GLY A 273 -0.18 12.29 8.08
N ASP A 274 -0.35 13.19 9.04
CA ASP A 274 0.44 14.44 9.12
C ASP A 274 1.65 14.33 10.04
N PHE A 275 1.86 13.16 10.63
CA PHE A 275 2.91 12.97 11.64
C PHE A 275 4.35 13.03 11.08
N LEU A 276 4.54 12.98 9.75
CA LEU A 276 5.83 13.15 9.09
C LEU A 276 5.98 14.53 8.42
N ARG A 277 5.01 15.42 8.56
CA ARG A 277 5.08 16.76 7.99
C ARG A 277 6.17 17.59 8.61
N ASN A 278 6.88 18.32 7.75
CA ASN A 278 7.83 19.36 8.13
C ASN A 278 7.60 20.63 7.32
N PRO A 279 6.75 21.55 7.78
CA PRO A 279 6.44 22.78 7.06
C PRO A 279 7.65 23.72 6.89
N SER A 280 8.76 23.48 7.60
CA SER A 280 10.00 24.25 7.46
C SER A 280 10.86 23.82 6.28
N ASP A 281 10.57 22.66 5.65
CA ASP A 281 11.26 22.20 4.45
C ASP A 281 10.72 22.94 3.22
N PRO A 282 11.53 23.76 2.51
CA PRO A 282 11.10 24.49 1.33
C PRO A 282 10.87 23.59 0.10
N ARG A 283 11.25 22.32 0.17
CA ARG A 283 11.09 21.28 -0.88
C ARG A 283 11.85 21.59 -2.18
N ASP A 284 12.86 22.44 -2.12
CA ASP A 284 13.65 22.88 -3.27
C ASP A 284 15.03 22.21 -3.39
N LYS A 285 15.37 21.38 -2.40
CA LYS A 285 16.62 20.62 -2.34
C LYS A 285 16.35 19.14 -2.03
N ASN A 286 17.24 18.28 -2.50
CA ASN A 286 17.22 16.86 -2.14
C ASN A 286 17.49 16.67 -0.64
N THR A 287 18.52 17.35 -0.10
CA THR A 287 18.73 17.47 1.34
C THR A 287 18.43 18.91 1.75
N PRO A 288 17.42 19.15 2.62
CA PRO A 288 17.12 20.49 3.09
C PRO A 288 18.34 21.13 3.77
N GLU A 289 18.46 22.45 3.64
CA GLU A 289 19.56 23.20 4.21
C GLU A 289 19.01 24.45 4.94
N PRO A 290 19.31 24.65 6.25
CA PRO A 290 20.14 23.76 7.08
C PRO A 290 19.61 22.33 7.17
N PRO A 291 20.45 21.32 7.50
CA PRO A 291 20.02 19.92 7.56
C PRO A 291 18.82 19.73 8.49
N GLN A 292 17.74 19.21 7.95
CA GLN A 292 16.48 18.93 8.63
C GLN A 292 15.76 17.78 7.92
N PRO A 293 14.75 17.13 8.54
CA PRO A 293 13.93 16.15 7.85
C PRO A 293 13.24 16.77 6.64
N LYS A 294 13.11 16.01 5.55
CA LYS A 294 12.22 16.37 4.44
C LYS A 294 10.77 16.47 4.94
N ASP A 295 9.98 17.32 4.30
CA ASP A 295 8.53 17.22 4.43
C ASP A 295 8.05 15.94 3.73
N GLU A 296 7.28 15.14 4.47
CA GLU A 296 6.80 13.85 4.01
C GLU A 296 5.30 13.74 4.28
N PHE A 297 4.59 13.09 3.37
CA PHE A 297 3.16 12.81 3.52
C PHE A 297 2.92 11.30 3.65
N VAL A 298 1.79 10.95 4.24
CA VAL A 298 1.31 9.57 4.31
C VAL A 298 -0.14 9.52 3.86
N LEU A 299 -0.41 8.76 2.81
CA LEU A 299 -1.75 8.58 2.27
C LEU A 299 -2.22 7.14 2.47
N LYS A 300 -3.48 6.98 2.88
CA LYS A 300 -4.13 5.69 2.98
C LYS A 300 -5.30 5.62 2.03
N PHE A 301 -5.24 4.65 1.14
CA PHE A 301 -6.27 4.36 0.16
C PHE A 301 -6.95 3.03 0.48
N MET A 302 -8.19 2.90 0.06
CA MET A 302 -8.98 1.67 0.19
C MET A 302 -9.43 1.20 -1.20
N LYS A 303 -9.37 -0.09 -1.44
CA LYS A 303 -10.08 -0.74 -2.55
C LYS A 303 -11.56 -0.87 -2.16
N PRO A 304 -12.50 -0.29 -2.90
CA PRO A 304 -13.94 -0.39 -2.64
C PRO A 304 -14.48 -1.81 -2.64
#